data_a8ca62985724fef2bbc685d36e0a7e6f
#
_entry.id   a8ca62985724fef2bbc685d36e0a7e6f
#
_cell.length_a   1.000
_cell.length_b   1.000
_cell.length_c   1.000
_cell.angle_alpha   90.00
_cell.angle_beta   90.00
_cell.angle_gamma   90.00
#
_symmetry.space_group_name_H-M   'P 1'
#
loop_
_entity.id
_entity.type
_entity.pdbx_description
1 polymer ?
#
loop_
_entity_poly.entity_id
_entity_poly.type
_entity_poly.pdbx_seq_one_letter_code
_entity_poly.pdbx_strand_id
1 'polypeptide(L)'
;YGAIQENWFISADFSNGILEGSQNFCLRMDAPTSIDDSHKRHEEFSLLKLAFEDVVRVPEPIFFCRDPSILGREFFISRWIEGNADGRKITRQQLSDTTRRKLIYDIAEQLAAIHRIRPEGNCTNFLKDYNSSSAEKVISEYRTALDNLPETSAAIEWGLRWAELNIPKTTEKLFCHRDYRVGNLLIYEDKLTAVLDWEFANWSDPMEDIAWFCAKCWR
;
A
#
# COMPACT_ATOMS: atom_id res chain seq x y z
N TYR A 1 6.28 -7.34 -10.52
CA TYR A 1 7.53 -6.56 -10.44
C TYR A 1 7.19 -5.21 -9.81
N GLY A 2 7.44 -5.06 -8.49
CA GLY A 2 7.51 -3.75 -7.85
C GLY A 2 8.85 -3.08 -8.22
N ALA A 3 8.88 -1.76 -8.42
CA ALA A 3 10.11 -1.05 -8.78
C ALA A 3 11.13 -1.03 -7.62
N ILE A 4 10.69 -1.27 -6.38
CA ILE A 4 11.46 -1.06 -5.15
C ILE A 4 11.60 -2.35 -4.33
N GLN A 5 10.78 -3.37 -4.61
CA GLN A 5 10.71 -4.60 -3.83
C GLN A 5 10.86 -5.83 -4.71
N GLU A 6 11.54 -6.84 -4.19
CA GLU A 6 11.60 -8.16 -4.81
C GLU A 6 10.50 -9.06 -4.24
N ASN A 7 9.68 -9.61 -5.13
CA ASN A 7 8.63 -10.55 -4.78
C ASN A 7 8.86 -11.88 -5.52
N TRP A 8 8.93 -12.97 -4.76
CA TRP A 8 9.19 -14.30 -5.28
C TRP A 8 8.02 -15.23 -4.99
N PHE A 9 7.54 -15.93 -6.01
CA PHE A 9 6.58 -17.02 -5.83
C PHE A 9 7.32 -18.25 -5.32
N ILE A 10 6.79 -18.87 -4.26
CA ILE A 10 7.33 -20.09 -3.67
C ILE A 10 6.19 -21.12 -3.62
N SER A 11 6.43 -22.31 -4.19
CA SER A 11 5.59 -23.48 -3.96
C SER A 11 6.37 -24.48 -3.12
N ALA A 12 5.78 -24.95 -2.03
CA ALA A 12 6.41 -25.87 -1.09
C ALA A 12 5.46 -26.98 -0.66
N ASP A 13 5.99 -28.20 -0.56
CA ASP A 13 5.27 -29.36 -0.07
C ASP A 13 5.72 -29.69 1.36
N PHE A 14 4.78 -29.65 2.29
CA PHE A 14 5.03 -29.96 3.69
C PHE A 14 4.55 -31.38 4.01
N SER A 15 5.43 -32.20 4.56
CA SER A 15 5.14 -33.60 4.88
C SER A 15 4.34 -33.77 6.17
N ASN A 16 4.27 -32.73 7.02
CA ASN A 16 3.52 -32.73 8.28
C ASN A 16 3.33 -31.34 8.84
N GLY A 17 2.50 -31.18 9.89
CA GLY A 17 2.28 -29.93 10.59
C GLY A 17 1.06 -29.15 10.09
N ILE A 18 0.91 -27.92 10.57
CA ILE A 18 -0.26 -27.06 10.29
C ILE A 18 -0.37 -26.71 8.79
N LEU A 19 0.75 -26.70 8.08
CA LEU A 19 0.83 -26.39 6.64
C LEU A 19 0.94 -27.64 5.77
N GLU A 20 0.62 -28.84 6.28
CA GLU A 20 0.74 -30.11 5.54
C GLU A 20 0.10 -30.03 4.15
N GLY A 21 0.80 -30.59 3.15
CA GLY A 21 0.42 -30.54 1.73
C GLY A 21 1.12 -29.46 0.94
N SER A 22 0.69 -29.26 -0.30
CA SER A 22 1.24 -28.24 -1.20
C SER A 22 0.70 -26.86 -0.84
N GLN A 23 1.60 -25.93 -0.60
CA GLN A 23 1.29 -24.55 -0.22
C GLN A 23 2.02 -23.55 -1.13
N ASN A 24 1.34 -22.46 -1.46
CA ASN A 24 1.89 -21.39 -2.27
C ASN A 24 2.05 -20.11 -1.44
N PHE A 25 3.21 -19.47 -1.59
CA PHE A 25 3.58 -18.29 -0.84
C PHE A 25 4.17 -17.20 -1.75
N CYS A 26 4.14 -15.98 -1.25
CA CYS A 26 4.93 -14.86 -1.73
C CYS A 26 6.00 -14.53 -0.70
N LEU A 27 7.27 -14.56 -1.10
CA LEU A 27 8.37 -14.01 -0.33
C LEU A 27 8.65 -12.60 -0.80
N ARG A 28 8.69 -11.65 0.13
CA ARG A 28 8.95 -10.23 -0.14
C ARG A 28 10.18 -9.77 0.61
N MET A 29 11.11 -9.12 -0.11
CA MET A 29 12.33 -8.54 0.44
C MET A 29 12.64 -7.20 -0.23
N ASP A 30 13.53 -6.41 0.39
CA ASP A 30 13.99 -5.15 -0.19
C ASP A 30 14.77 -5.38 -1.48
N ALA A 31 14.52 -4.56 -2.50
CA ALA A 31 15.42 -4.43 -3.62
C ALA A 31 16.70 -3.67 -3.19
N PRO A 32 17.78 -3.69 -3.99
CA PRO A 32 18.99 -2.90 -3.71
C PRO A 32 18.76 -1.39 -3.63
N THR A 33 17.68 -0.90 -4.23
CA THR A 33 17.26 0.51 -4.22
C THR A 33 16.10 0.68 -3.26
N SER A 34 16.21 1.58 -2.28
CA SER A 34 15.15 1.93 -1.34
C SER A 34 14.63 3.35 -1.60
N ILE A 35 13.40 3.61 -1.19
CA ILE A 35 12.85 4.96 -1.04
C ILE A 35 12.86 5.28 0.45
N ASP A 36 13.39 6.44 0.82
CA ASP A 36 13.58 6.84 2.22
C ASP A 36 12.27 6.91 3.04
N ASP A 37 11.12 7.08 2.37
CA ASP A 37 9.81 7.18 3.04
C ASP A 37 9.05 5.84 3.13
N SER A 38 9.61 4.74 2.60
CA SER A 38 8.99 3.41 2.73
C SER A 38 9.32 2.77 4.07
N HIS A 39 8.34 2.06 4.64
CA HIS A 39 8.54 1.27 5.85
C HIS A 39 9.55 0.15 5.63
N LYS A 40 10.32 -0.17 6.68
CA LYS A 40 11.18 -1.36 6.70
C LYS A 40 10.33 -2.62 6.63
N ARG A 41 10.93 -3.72 6.21
CA ARG A 41 10.18 -5.00 6.01
C ARG A 41 9.47 -5.49 7.26
N HIS A 42 10.05 -5.34 8.45
CA HIS A 42 9.39 -5.73 9.71
C HIS A 42 8.21 -4.82 10.06
N GLU A 43 8.28 -3.54 9.69
CA GLU A 43 7.20 -2.57 9.88
C GLU A 43 6.05 -2.89 8.92
N GLU A 44 6.33 -3.09 7.62
CA GLU A 44 5.33 -3.49 6.64
C GLU A 44 4.65 -4.83 7.02
N PHE A 45 5.43 -5.82 7.49
CA PHE A 45 4.86 -7.07 7.99
C PHE A 45 3.90 -6.85 9.17
N SER A 46 4.24 -5.94 10.08
CA SER A 46 3.37 -5.58 11.22
C SER A 46 2.08 -4.92 10.75
N LEU A 47 2.15 -4.04 9.74
CA LEU A 47 0.97 -3.40 9.14
C LEU A 47 0.09 -4.41 8.39
N LEU A 48 0.71 -5.32 7.64
CA LEU A 48 0.00 -6.39 6.95
C LEU A 48 -0.75 -7.28 7.94
N LYS A 49 -0.10 -7.61 9.08
CA LYS A 49 -0.72 -8.39 10.16
C LYS A 49 -1.90 -7.64 10.79
N LEU A 50 -1.73 -6.36 11.09
CA LEU A 50 -2.80 -5.51 11.61
C LEU A 50 -3.99 -5.48 10.65
N ALA A 51 -3.77 -5.26 9.36
CA ALA A 51 -4.81 -5.23 8.36
C ALA A 51 -5.54 -6.59 8.22
N PHE A 52 -4.79 -7.70 8.32
CA PHE A 52 -5.35 -9.04 8.28
C PHE A 52 -6.24 -9.33 9.50
N GLU A 53 -5.82 -8.91 10.70
CA GLU A 53 -6.59 -9.06 11.95
C GLU A 53 -7.86 -8.20 11.94
N ASP A 54 -7.84 -7.03 11.29
CA ASP A 54 -9.00 -6.14 11.12
C ASP A 54 -9.87 -6.47 9.88
N VAL A 55 -9.73 -7.70 9.35
CA VAL A 55 -10.57 -8.25 8.28
C VAL A 55 -10.49 -7.48 6.96
N VAL A 56 -9.39 -6.75 6.73
CA VAL A 56 -9.06 -6.23 5.40
C VAL A 56 -8.56 -7.39 4.55
N ARG A 57 -8.98 -7.46 3.30
CA ARG A 57 -8.48 -8.48 2.37
C ARG A 57 -7.04 -8.20 2.01
N VAL A 58 -6.13 -8.91 2.66
CA VAL A 58 -4.70 -8.85 2.42
C VAL A 58 -4.13 -10.27 2.38
N PRO A 59 -2.97 -10.50 1.78
CA PRO A 59 -2.28 -11.78 1.90
C PRO A 59 -2.01 -12.11 3.38
N GLU A 60 -2.40 -13.31 3.82
CA GLU A 60 -2.15 -13.76 5.19
C GLU A 60 -0.64 -13.70 5.49
N PRO A 61 -0.19 -12.90 6.48
CA PRO A 61 1.20 -12.86 6.88
C PRO A 61 1.58 -14.11 7.65
N ILE A 62 2.53 -14.90 7.14
CA ILE A 62 2.88 -16.21 7.70
C ILE A 62 4.13 -16.11 8.56
N PHE A 63 5.19 -15.49 8.04
CA PHE A 63 6.49 -15.53 8.69
C PHE A 63 7.33 -14.30 8.34
N PHE A 64 8.04 -13.78 9.33
CA PHE A 64 9.03 -12.73 9.14
C PHE A 64 10.42 -13.22 9.58
N CYS A 65 11.42 -13.01 8.74
CA CYS A 65 12.81 -13.34 9.01
C CYS A 65 13.66 -12.08 9.11
N ARG A 66 14.26 -11.89 10.28
CA ARG A 66 15.17 -10.76 10.54
C ARG A 66 16.65 -11.12 10.27
N ASP A 67 16.95 -12.41 10.13
CA ASP A 67 18.32 -12.89 9.97
C ASP A 67 18.82 -12.73 8.53
N PRO A 68 19.74 -11.79 8.25
CA PRO A 68 20.25 -11.58 6.91
C PRO A 68 21.18 -12.72 6.44
N SER A 69 21.62 -13.60 7.34
CA SER A 69 22.49 -14.73 6.94
C SER A 69 21.77 -15.75 6.05
N ILE A 70 20.43 -15.77 6.05
CA ILE A 70 19.63 -16.73 5.28
C ILE A 70 19.52 -16.31 3.81
N LEU A 71 19.10 -15.05 3.53
CA LEU A 71 18.91 -14.54 2.17
C LEU A 71 19.62 -13.19 1.90
N GLY A 72 20.53 -12.81 2.77
CA GLY A 72 21.29 -11.54 2.64
C GLY A 72 20.55 -10.32 3.15
N ARG A 73 19.25 -10.38 3.37
CA ARG A 73 18.38 -9.27 3.79
C ARG A 73 17.20 -9.79 4.62
N GLU A 74 16.55 -8.89 5.38
CA GLU A 74 15.25 -9.18 6.00
C GLU A 74 14.21 -9.49 4.93
N PHE A 75 13.32 -10.42 5.23
CA PHE A 75 12.21 -10.78 4.34
C PHE A 75 10.99 -11.24 5.13
N PHE A 76 9.85 -11.22 4.48
CA PHE A 76 8.68 -11.90 5.01
C PHE A 76 8.02 -12.81 3.97
N ILE A 77 7.23 -13.72 4.48
CA ILE A 77 6.45 -14.67 3.69
C ILE A 77 4.98 -14.44 4.01
N SER A 78 4.19 -14.28 2.97
CA SER A 78 2.73 -14.25 3.04
C SER A 78 2.11 -15.35 2.17
N ARG A 79 0.84 -15.66 2.40
CA ARG A 79 0.07 -16.58 1.56
C ARG A 79 -0.02 -16.03 0.14
N TRP A 80 0.21 -16.88 -0.85
CA TRP A 80 -0.07 -16.53 -2.23
C TRP A 80 -1.58 -16.39 -2.45
N ILE A 81 -1.98 -15.32 -3.12
CA ILE A 81 -3.36 -15.08 -3.55
C ILE A 81 -3.36 -14.96 -5.06
N GLU A 82 -4.27 -15.64 -5.71
CA GLU A 82 -4.45 -15.53 -7.15
C GLU A 82 -5.09 -14.20 -7.54
N GLY A 83 -4.63 -13.64 -8.66
CA GLY A 83 -5.18 -12.42 -9.20
C GLY A 83 -4.22 -11.66 -10.10
N ASN A 84 -4.71 -10.57 -10.63
CA ASN A 84 -3.98 -9.66 -11.48
C ASN A 84 -3.98 -8.26 -10.86
N ALA A 85 -2.82 -7.66 -10.70
CA ALA A 85 -2.62 -6.28 -10.24
C ALA A 85 -2.10 -5.35 -11.36
N ASP A 86 -2.14 -5.79 -12.63
CA ASP A 86 -1.80 -4.92 -13.76
C ASP A 86 -2.91 -3.89 -13.99
N GLY A 87 -2.70 -2.68 -13.49
CA GLY A 87 -3.67 -1.60 -13.57
C GLY A 87 -4.14 -1.31 -15.01
N ARG A 88 -3.27 -1.47 -16.02
CA ARG A 88 -3.64 -1.27 -17.43
C ARG A 88 -4.59 -2.35 -17.94
N LYS A 89 -4.38 -3.60 -17.54
CA LYS A 89 -5.28 -4.70 -17.91
C LYS A 89 -6.61 -4.54 -17.20
N ILE A 90 -6.62 -4.26 -15.91
CA ILE A 90 -7.84 -4.09 -15.11
C ILE A 90 -8.69 -2.94 -15.66
N THR A 91 -8.10 -1.77 -15.92
CA THR A 91 -8.84 -0.59 -16.40
C THR A 91 -9.34 -0.71 -17.83
N ARG A 92 -8.72 -1.54 -18.65
CA ARG A 92 -9.14 -1.81 -20.05
C ARG A 92 -10.09 -3.00 -20.20
N GLN A 93 -10.31 -3.73 -19.11
CA GLN A 93 -11.22 -4.89 -19.14
C GLN A 93 -12.65 -4.45 -19.46
N GLN A 94 -13.27 -5.14 -20.41
CA GLN A 94 -14.67 -4.89 -20.77
C GLN A 94 -15.57 -5.63 -19.78
N LEU A 95 -15.99 -4.94 -18.75
CA LEU A 95 -16.94 -5.43 -17.76
C LEU A 95 -18.34 -4.88 -18.06
N SER A 96 -19.37 -5.68 -17.75
CA SER A 96 -20.74 -5.15 -17.69
C SER A 96 -20.83 -4.03 -16.64
N ASP A 97 -21.76 -3.10 -16.82
CA ASP A 97 -21.94 -2.00 -15.83
C ASP A 97 -22.26 -2.53 -14.44
N THR A 98 -22.99 -3.63 -14.34
CA THR A 98 -23.32 -4.27 -13.06
C THR A 98 -22.06 -4.84 -12.40
N THR A 99 -21.22 -5.55 -13.14
CA THR A 99 -19.96 -6.11 -12.63
C THR A 99 -19.01 -5.01 -12.22
N ARG A 100 -18.86 -3.97 -13.05
CA ARG A 100 -18.02 -2.80 -12.74
C ARG A 100 -18.45 -2.11 -11.47
N ARG A 101 -19.76 -1.88 -11.28
CA ARG A 101 -20.29 -1.28 -10.06
C ARG A 101 -19.99 -2.13 -8.83
N LYS A 102 -20.21 -3.44 -8.90
CA LYS A 102 -19.88 -4.37 -7.79
C LYS A 102 -18.41 -4.30 -7.42
N LEU A 103 -17.50 -4.33 -8.39
CA LEU A 103 -16.07 -4.23 -8.16
C LEU A 103 -15.70 -2.89 -7.50
N ILE A 104 -16.28 -1.76 -7.95
CA ILE A 104 -16.03 -0.44 -7.37
C ILE A 104 -16.53 -0.39 -5.92
N TYR A 105 -17.70 -0.94 -5.62
CA TYR A 105 -18.20 -1.01 -4.24
C TYR A 105 -17.31 -1.89 -3.36
N ASP A 106 -16.84 -3.02 -3.86
CA ASP A 106 -15.96 -3.94 -3.15
C ASP A 106 -14.62 -3.25 -2.81
N ILE A 107 -14.06 -2.50 -3.76
CA ILE A 107 -12.86 -1.68 -3.57
C ILE A 107 -13.11 -0.58 -2.51
N ALA A 108 -14.23 0.13 -2.61
CA ALA A 108 -14.57 1.19 -1.66
C ALA A 108 -14.83 0.66 -0.24
N GLU A 109 -15.45 -0.51 -0.10
CA GLU A 109 -15.63 -1.18 1.20
C GLU A 109 -14.30 -1.55 1.85
N GLN A 110 -13.33 -2.03 1.08
CA GLN A 110 -12.01 -2.34 1.60
C GLN A 110 -11.25 -1.07 2.01
N LEU A 111 -11.34 0.01 1.25
CA LEU A 111 -10.78 1.30 1.66
C LEU A 111 -11.42 1.80 2.96
N ALA A 112 -12.74 1.72 3.07
CA ALA A 112 -13.44 2.08 4.29
C ALA A 112 -13.07 1.17 5.49
N ALA A 113 -12.75 -0.11 5.25
CA ALA A 113 -12.24 -1.00 6.28
C ALA A 113 -10.85 -0.55 6.75
N ILE A 114 -9.95 -0.21 5.82
CA ILE A 114 -8.61 0.33 6.13
C ILE A 114 -8.74 1.59 7.00
N HIS A 115 -9.57 2.54 6.62
CA HIS A 115 -9.76 3.78 7.37
C HIS A 115 -10.41 3.58 8.76
N ARG A 116 -11.00 2.41 9.04
CA ARG A 116 -11.50 2.04 10.37
C ARG A 116 -10.45 1.44 11.28
N ILE A 117 -9.32 0.97 10.74
CA ILE A 117 -8.23 0.43 11.56
C ILE A 117 -7.79 1.46 12.59
N ARG A 118 -7.58 1.01 13.81
CA ARG A 118 -7.02 1.83 14.90
C ARG A 118 -5.75 1.18 15.38
N PRO A 119 -4.60 1.55 14.80
CA PRO A 119 -3.30 1.02 15.21
C PRO A 119 -3.06 1.32 16.69
N GLU A 120 -2.97 0.28 17.50
CA GLU A 120 -2.71 0.37 18.93
C GLU A 120 -1.55 -0.54 19.32
N GLY A 121 -0.83 -0.16 20.38
CA GLY A 121 0.24 -0.97 20.93
C GLY A 121 1.61 -0.77 20.31
N ASN A 122 2.60 -1.49 20.86
CA ASN A 122 4.02 -1.30 20.55
C ASN A 122 4.43 -1.68 19.13
N CYS A 123 3.66 -2.53 18.46
CA CYS A 123 3.96 -2.98 17.10
C CYS A 123 3.74 -1.92 16.03
N THR A 124 3.10 -0.80 16.37
CA THR A 124 2.80 0.33 15.47
C THR A 124 3.41 1.65 15.91
N ASN A 125 4.31 1.65 16.91
CA ASN A 125 4.96 2.86 17.41
C ASN A 125 5.84 3.59 16.38
N PHE A 126 6.17 2.95 15.28
CA PHE A 126 6.89 3.59 14.16
C PHE A 126 5.98 4.48 13.30
N LEU A 127 4.66 4.34 13.41
CA LEU A 127 3.71 5.20 12.71
C LEU A 127 3.84 6.63 13.24
N LYS A 128 4.16 7.52 12.34
CA LYS A 128 4.40 8.93 12.69
C LYS A 128 3.06 9.65 12.88
N ASP A 129 2.80 10.10 14.10
CA ASP A 129 1.73 11.07 14.35
C ASP A 129 2.28 12.48 14.12
N TYR A 130 1.68 13.20 13.19
CA TYR A 130 2.07 14.55 12.85
C TYR A 130 1.14 15.56 13.52
N ASN A 131 1.70 16.52 14.25
CA ASN A 131 0.93 17.61 14.85
C ASN A 131 0.36 18.61 13.83
N SER A 132 0.94 18.66 12.63
CA SER A 132 0.45 19.46 11.50
C SER A 132 -0.58 18.69 10.66
N SER A 133 -1.37 19.40 9.85
CA SER A 133 -2.22 18.74 8.87
C SER A 133 -1.38 17.91 7.88
N SER A 134 -1.90 16.76 7.45
CA SER A 134 -1.22 15.92 6.46
C SER A 134 -0.91 16.70 5.17
N ALA A 135 -1.85 17.55 4.74
CA ALA A 135 -1.68 18.40 3.54
C ALA A 135 -0.53 19.41 3.70
N GLU A 136 -0.44 20.12 4.83
CA GLU A 136 0.65 21.07 5.09
C GLU A 136 2.01 20.39 5.04
N LYS A 137 2.12 19.20 5.66
CA LYS A 137 3.35 18.43 5.67
C LYS A 137 3.75 18.00 4.26
N VAL A 138 2.85 17.38 3.51
CA VAL A 138 3.11 16.92 2.13
C VAL A 138 3.53 18.10 1.23
N ILE A 139 2.85 19.24 1.33
CA ILE A 139 3.21 20.44 0.59
C ILE A 139 4.62 20.92 0.94
N SER A 140 4.96 20.95 2.24
CA SER A 140 6.29 21.34 2.71
C SER A 140 7.39 20.38 2.22
N GLU A 141 7.13 19.08 2.21
CA GLU A 141 8.05 18.08 1.69
C GLU A 141 8.26 18.24 0.18
N TYR A 142 7.19 18.43 -0.59
CA TYR A 142 7.30 18.70 -2.02
C TYR A 142 8.01 20.04 -2.32
N ARG A 143 7.77 21.07 -1.51
CA ARG A 143 8.49 22.33 -1.63
C ARG A 143 9.99 22.13 -1.45
N THR A 144 10.38 21.45 -0.37
CA THR A 144 11.78 21.12 -0.10
C THR A 144 12.40 20.26 -1.22
N ALA A 145 11.68 19.27 -1.71
CA ALA A 145 12.16 18.43 -2.81
C ALA A 145 12.36 19.24 -4.10
N LEU A 146 11.43 20.16 -4.41
CA LEU A 146 11.49 21.02 -5.59
C LEU A 146 12.66 21.98 -5.53
N ASP A 147 12.93 22.58 -4.35
CA ASP A 147 14.05 23.50 -4.13
C ASP A 147 15.42 22.82 -4.30
N ASN A 148 15.47 21.49 -4.14
CA ASN A 148 16.69 20.70 -4.33
C ASN A 148 16.88 20.20 -5.78
N LEU A 149 15.92 20.42 -6.69
CA LEU A 149 16.07 20.03 -8.08
C LEU A 149 16.91 21.07 -8.86
N PRO A 150 17.78 20.59 -9.79
CA PRO A 150 18.58 21.50 -10.60
C PRO A 150 17.75 22.34 -11.58
N GLU A 151 16.58 21.85 -11.94
CA GLU A 151 15.62 22.52 -12.83
C GLU A 151 14.24 22.47 -12.23
N THR A 152 13.52 23.59 -12.33
CA THR A 152 12.16 23.73 -11.84
C THR A 152 11.15 23.76 -12.99
N SER A 153 9.95 23.26 -12.72
CA SER A 153 8.83 23.34 -13.68
C SER A 153 7.82 24.39 -13.21
N ALA A 154 7.58 25.39 -14.05
CA ALA A 154 6.57 26.40 -13.75
C ALA A 154 5.17 25.81 -13.49
N ALA A 155 4.82 24.69 -14.13
CA ALA A 155 3.56 24.01 -13.91
C ALA A 155 3.49 23.36 -12.52
N ILE A 156 4.59 22.76 -12.04
CA ILE A 156 4.68 22.17 -10.70
C ILE A 156 4.65 23.29 -9.64
N GLU A 157 5.41 24.35 -9.83
CA GLU A 157 5.40 25.52 -8.96
C GLU A 157 4.00 26.12 -8.82
N TRP A 158 3.31 26.31 -9.93
CA TRP A 158 1.95 26.85 -9.92
C TRP A 158 0.97 25.92 -9.20
N GLY A 159 1.06 24.61 -9.46
CA GLY A 159 0.24 23.61 -8.78
C GLY A 159 0.48 23.57 -7.28
N LEU A 160 1.76 23.58 -6.86
CA LEU A 160 2.15 23.58 -5.45
C LEU A 160 1.68 24.88 -4.76
N ARG A 161 1.84 26.03 -5.42
CA ARG A 161 1.33 27.31 -4.88
C ARG A 161 -0.18 27.33 -4.73
N TRP A 162 -0.91 26.73 -5.69
CA TRP A 162 -2.35 26.59 -5.58
C TRP A 162 -2.72 25.70 -4.38
N ALA A 163 -2.03 24.58 -4.18
CA ALA A 163 -2.25 23.70 -3.04
C ALA A 163 -2.02 24.41 -1.70
N GLU A 164 -0.92 25.19 -1.56
CA GLU A 164 -0.64 26.02 -0.39
C GLU A 164 -1.77 26.98 -0.02
N LEU A 165 -2.38 27.62 -1.03
CA LEU A 165 -3.45 28.59 -0.84
C LEU A 165 -4.82 27.94 -0.55
N ASN A 166 -4.96 26.64 -0.80
CA ASN A 166 -6.22 25.90 -0.69
C ASN A 166 -6.15 24.72 0.29
N ILE A 167 -5.23 24.75 1.26
CA ILE A 167 -5.12 23.72 2.29
C ILE A 167 -6.44 23.64 3.07
N PRO A 168 -7.04 22.44 3.24
CA PRO A 168 -8.21 22.23 4.07
C PRO A 168 -7.95 22.65 5.52
N LYS A 169 -8.88 23.38 6.14
CA LYS A 169 -8.72 23.89 7.51
C LYS A 169 -8.75 22.82 8.60
N THR A 170 -9.46 21.75 8.35
CA THR A 170 -9.58 20.62 9.28
C THR A 170 -9.65 19.33 8.49
N THR A 171 -8.81 18.38 8.85
CA THR A 171 -8.86 17.02 8.33
C THR A 171 -8.79 16.05 9.50
N GLU A 172 -9.71 15.11 9.54
CA GLU A 172 -9.61 13.97 10.43
C GLU A 172 -8.45 13.10 9.94
N LYS A 173 -7.57 12.69 10.84
CA LYS A 173 -6.51 11.74 10.52
C LYS A 173 -7.02 10.34 10.78
N LEU A 174 -6.93 9.51 9.76
CA LEU A 174 -7.22 8.09 9.83
C LEU A 174 -5.98 7.30 9.46
N PHE A 175 -6.00 6.02 9.73
CA PHE A 175 -5.02 5.11 9.18
C PHE A 175 -5.31 4.96 7.69
N CYS A 176 -4.34 5.32 6.84
CA CYS A 176 -4.45 5.35 5.38
C CYS A 176 -3.41 4.43 4.76
N HIS A 177 -3.73 3.89 3.60
CA HIS A 177 -2.81 3.07 2.81
C HIS A 177 -1.70 3.91 2.15
N ARG A 178 -2.03 5.12 1.72
CA ARG A 178 -1.17 6.12 1.07
C ARG A 178 -0.58 5.71 -0.29
N ASP A 179 -0.89 4.52 -0.77
CA ASP A 179 -0.68 4.10 -2.17
C ASP A 179 -1.87 3.26 -2.68
N TYR A 180 -3.10 3.67 -2.31
CA TYR A 180 -4.33 2.98 -2.72
C TYR A 180 -4.64 3.27 -4.18
N ARG A 181 -4.17 2.43 -5.08
CA ARG A 181 -4.31 2.56 -6.55
C ARG A 181 -4.56 1.20 -7.20
N VAL A 182 -5.09 1.22 -8.42
CA VAL A 182 -5.45 -0.01 -9.13
C VAL A 182 -4.30 -1.02 -9.25
N GLY A 183 -3.05 -0.55 -9.37
CA GLY A 183 -1.87 -1.41 -9.42
C GLY A 183 -1.52 -2.14 -8.11
N ASN A 184 -2.16 -1.78 -7.01
CA ASN A 184 -2.01 -2.43 -5.70
C ASN A 184 -3.26 -3.21 -5.28
N LEU A 185 -4.21 -3.38 -6.20
CA LEU A 185 -5.45 -4.14 -6.00
C LEU A 185 -5.38 -5.44 -6.80
N LEU A 186 -5.39 -6.56 -6.11
CA LEU A 186 -5.37 -7.88 -6.74
C LEU A 186 -6.79 -8.28 -7.13
N ILE A 187 -7.05 -8.44 -8.42
CA ILE A 187 -8.37 -8.77 -8.97
C ILE A 187 -8.34 -10.17 -9.56
N TYR A 188 -9.27 -11.00 -9.14
CA TYR A 188 -9.49 -12.34 -9.67
C TYR A 188 -10.99 -12.57 -9.90
N GLU A 189 -11.36 -13.09 -11.07
CA GLU A 189 -12.77 -13.32 -11.45
C GLU A 189 -13.69 -12.11 -11.17
N ASP A 190 -13.23 -10.93 -11.57
CA ASP A 190 -13.94 -9.66 -11.41
C ASP A 190 -14.22 -9.24 -9.96
N LYS A 191 -13.47 -9.78 -8.99
CA LYS A 191 -13.59 -9.47 -7.56
C LYS A 191 -12.24 -9.00 -7.00
N LEU A 192 -12.27 -8.12 -6.03
CA LEU A 192 -11.09 -7.77 -5.25
C LEU A 192 -10.73 -8.94 -4.32
N THR A 193 -9.53 -9.49 -4.48
CA THR A 193 -9.03 -10.59 -3.63
C THR A 193 -8.04 -10.13 -2.58
N ALA A 194 -7.25 -9.09 -2.86
CA ALA A 194 -6.35 -8.51 -1.86
C ALA A 194 -5.96 -7.06 -2.17
N VAL A 195 -5.63 -6.32 -1.12
CA VAL A 195 -4.93 -5.04 -1.15
C VAL A 195 -3.47 -5.30 -0.83
N LEU A 196 -2.57 -4.84 -1.69
CA LEU A 196 -1.13 -5.09 -1.66
C LEU A 196 -0.37 -3.80 -1.35
N ASP A 197 0.92 -3.94 -0.98
CA ASP A 197 1.91 -2.86 -0.93
C ASP A 197 1.67 -1.82 0.18
N TRP A 198 1.83 -2.27 1.42
CA TRP A 198 1.57 -1.51 2.64
C TRP A 198 2.75 -0.64 3.11
N GLU A 199 3.77 -0.51 2.29
CA GLU A 199 5.04 0.14 2.67
C GLU A 199 4.93 1.64 2.97
N PHE A 200 3.83 2.30 2.60
CA PHE A 200 3.59 3.72 2.88
C PHE A 200 2.47 3.97 3.89
N ALA A 201 1.79 2.92 4.37
CA ALA A 201 0.61 3.09 5.21
C ALA A 201 0.95 3.82 6.52
N ASN A 202 0.14 4.84 6.86
CA ASN A 202 0.41 5.72 8.02
C ASN A 202 -0.85 6.52 8.39
N TRP A 203 -0.78 7.28 9.46
CA TRP A 203 -1.77 8.31 9.77
C TRP A 203 -1.76 9.40 8.71
N SER A 204 -2.88 9.66 8.08
CA SER A 204 -3.02 10.70 7.06
C SER A 204 -4.47 11.18 6.92
N ASP A 205 -4.69 12.13 6.01
CA ASP A 205 -6.02 12.53 5.55
C ASP A 205 -6.62 11.42 4.67
N PRO A 206 -7.81 10.88 4.98
CA PRO A 206 -8.44 9.83 4.18
C PRO A 206 -8.69 10.23 2.73
N MET A 207 -8.76 11.53 2.44
CA MET A 207 -8.90 12.04 1.07
C MET A 207 -7.64 11.78 0.23
N GLU A 208 -6.47 11.53 0.86
CA GLU A 208 -5.25 11.15 0.14
C GLU A 208 -5.45 9.84 -0.63
N ASP A 209 -5.96 8.80 0.01
CA ASP A 209 -6.23 7.52 -0.64
C ASP A 209 -7.28 7.64 -1.76
N ILE A 210 -8.35 8.39 -1.51
CA ILE A 210 -9.43 8.59 -2.49
C ILE A 210 -8.90 9.36 -3.70
N ALA A 211 -8.16 10.44 -3.46
CA ALA A 211 -7.59 11.26 -4.54
C ALA A 211 -6.55 10.47 -5.35
N TRP A 212 -5.72 9.67 -4.66
CA TRP A 212 -4.72 8.83 -5.31
C TRP A 212 -5.37 7.77 -6.20
N PHE A 213 -6.39 7.07 -5.70
CA PHE A 213 -7.16 6.12 -6.48
C PHE A 213 -7.82 6.76 -7.71
N CYS A 214 -8.34 7.98 -7.57
CA CYS A 214 -8.98 8.72 -8.63
C CYS A 214 -8.01 9.40 -9.61
N ALA A 215 -6.71 9.42 -9.32
CA ALA A 215 -5.72 10.08 -10.16
C ALA A 215 -5.66 9.47 -11.58
N LYS A 216 -5.70 10.35 -12.58
CA LYS A 216 -5.77 9.93 -14.00
C LYS A 216 -4.56 9.12 -14.46
N CYS A 217 -3.42 9.29 -13.82
CA CYS A 217 -2.19 8.56 -14.15
C CYS A 217 -2.27 7.05 -13.91
N TRP A 218 -3.23 6.59 -13.10
CA TRP A 218 -3.42 5.16 -12.78
C TRP A 218 -4.47 4.45 -13.63
N ARG A 219 -5.10 5.13 -14.59
CA ARG A 219 -6.20 4.60 -15.42
C ARG A 219 -5.79 4.43 -16.87
#